data_091c765584d2f5764e6a37ec58620fbc
#
_entry.id   091c765584d2f5764e6a37ec58620fbc
#
_cell.length_a   1.000
_cell.length_b   1.000
_cell.length_c   1.000
_cell.angle_alpha   90.00
_cell.angle_beta   90.00
_cell.angle_gamma   90.00
#
_symmetry.space_group_name_H-M   'P 1'
#
loop_
_entity.id
_entity.type
_entity.pdbx_description
1 polymer ?
#
loop_
_entity_poly.entity_id
_entity_poly.type
_entity_poly.pdbx_seq_one_letter_code
_entity_poly.pdbx_strand_id
1 'polypeptide(L)'
;MRIYEQLTPKTCLKYLEEMNFKYLTDSDYKYYTTCIGGFTKGTTSEEMAAGYATLKNDGVYREPTCISKITTSDGDEVMSSSTKKRRVYSTNAANAMTDVLKSVVTGGTGVGAKVPNVDTAGKTGTTSLNKDGWFCGYTPYYTTAVWVGRDDNRIMESLSGASYPKSIWSNFMNAIHSEYSSTDSMGGNYTDYQGETTQQTGTQATTATESSTKGTEATTAASTTAAPTTAAPTTAAPTTAAPTTAAPQPEE
;
A
#
# COMPACT_ATOMS: atom_id res chain seq x y z
N MET A 1 -3.20 12.70 1.53
CA MET A 1 -2.54 13.77 2.29
C MET A 1 -3.43 14.35 3.39
N ARG A 2 -4.65 14.84 3.15
CA ARG A 2 -5.49 15.49 4.20
C ARG A 2 -5.62 14.71 5.52
N ILE A 3 -5.86 13.40 5.48
CA ILE A 3 -5.97 12.57 6.68
C ILE A 3 -4.62 12.49 7.41
N TYR A 4 -3.53 12.37 6.68
CA TYR A 4 -2.18 12.31 7.24
C TYR A 4 -1.78 13.65 7.90
N GLU A 5 -2.20 14.77 7.33
CA GLU A 5 -2.03 16.12 7.92
C GLU A 5 -2.76 16.24 9.27
N GLN A 6 -4.00 15.72 9.35
CA GLN A 6 -4.79 15.72 10.58
C GLN A 6 -4.19 14.82 11.67
N LEU A 7 -3.69 13.64 11.29
CA LEU A 7 -3.11 12.68 12.21
C LEU A 7 -1.66 13.01 12.58
N THR A 8 -0.97 13.84 11.83
CA THR A 8 0.46 14.17 11.89
C THR A 8 1.39 13.00 11.48
N PRO A 9 2.55 13.28 10.87
CA PRO A 9 3.53 12.25 10.54
C PRO A 9 3.96 11.42 11.76
N LYS A 10 4.13 12.07 12.91
CA LYS A 10 4.54 11.41 14.16
C LYS A 10 3.59 10.30 14.58
N THR A 11 2.28 10.56 14.55
CA THR A 11 1.27 9.57 14.89
C THR A 11 1.26 8.41 13.91
N CYS A 12 1.39 8.69 12.60
CA CYS A 12 1.35 7.66 11.57
C CYS A 12 2.62 6.80 11.57
N LEU A 13 3.79 7.40 11.68
CA LEU A 13 5.07 6.68 11.66
C LEU A 13 5.30 5.83 12.91
N LYS A 14 4.63 6.15 14.04
CA LYS A 14 4.65 5.29 15.23
C LYS A 14 4.24 3.85 14.92
N TYR A 15 3.30 3.64 14.02
CA TYR A 15 2.90 2.29 13.62
C TYR A 15 4.03 1.54 12.88
N LEU A 16 4.88 2.23 12.14
CA LEU A 16 6.06 1.65 11.51
C LEU A 16 7.14 1.32 12.54
N GLU A 17 7.35 2.20 13.54
CA GLU A 17 8.25 1.91 14.67
C GLU A 17 7.79 0.65 15.43
N GLU A 18 6.49 0.53 15.66
CA GLU A 18 5.90 -0.66 16.29
C GLU A 18 6.08 -1.93 15.45
N MET A 19 6.34 -1.81 14.16
CA MET A 19 6.69 -2.92 13.25
C MET A 19 8.20 -3.03 12.98
N ASN A 20 9.04 -2.39 13.82
CA ASN A 20 10.50 -2.43 13.73
C ASN A 20 11.09 -1.93 12.40
N PHE A 21 10.47 -0.94 11.75
CA PHE A 21 11.08 -0.25 10.61
C PHE A 21 12.28 0.58 11.10
N LYS A 22 13.49 0.18 10.70
CA LYS A 22 14.76 0.62 11.31
C LYS A 22 15.33 1.89 10.70
N TYR A 23 14.90 2.25 9.49
CA TYR A 23 15.56 3.30 8.71
C TYR A 23 14.83 4.64 8.72
N LEU A 24 13.84 4.82 9.60
CA LEU A 24 13.17 6.09 9.82
C LEU A 24 14.15 7.13 10.37
N THR A 25 14.11 8.33 9.84
CA THR A 25 14.97 9.47 10.24
C THR A 25 14.12 10.64 10.73
N ASP A 26 14.73 11.60 11.42
CA ASP A 26 14.04 12.81 11.89
C ASP A 26 13.38 13.59 10.74
N SER A 27 13.91 13.48 9.52
CA SER A 27 13.33 14.10 8.33
C SER A 27 12.00 13.49 7.95
N ASP A 28 11.83 12.18 8.14
CA ASP A 28 10.61 11.46 7.79
C ASP A 28 9.41 11.92 8.63
N TYR A 29 9.65 12.39 9.85
CA TYR A 29 8.62 12.94 10.75
C TYR A 29 8.24 14.39 10.44
N LYS A 30 8.99 15.05 9.55
CA LYS A 30 8.76 16.45 9.16
C LYS A 30 8.05 16.58 7.82
N TYR A 31 8.22 15.60 6.93
CA TYR A 31 7.70 15.68 5.57
C TYR A 31 6.47 14.83 5.36
N TYR A 32 5.46 15.42 4.74
CA TYR A 32 4.21 14.70 4.41
C TYR A 32 4.36 13.69 3.25
N THR A 33 5.49 13.70 2.54
CA THR A 33 5.81 12.74 1.49
C THR A 33 5.88 11.29 1.98
N THR A 34 6.14 11.08 3.27
CA THR A 34 6.15 9.75 3.90
C THR A 34 4.80 9.04 3.81
N CYS A 35 3.68 9.77 3.73
CA CYS A 35 2.35 9.16 3.55
C CYS A 35 2.16 8.45 2.20
N ILE A 36 3.02 8.72 1.25
CA ILE A 36 3.04 8.08 -0.08
C ILE A 36 4.32 7.28 -0.33
N GLY A 37 5.06 6.97 0.73
CA GLY A 37 6.26 6.13 0.68
C GLY A 37 7.57 6.88 0.39
N GLY A 38 7.58 8.22 0.48
CA GLY A 38 8.77 9.05 0.27
C GLY A 38 9.65 9.11 1.53
N PHE A 39 10.33 7.99 1.87
CA PHE A 39 11.26 7.91 3.01
C PHE A 39 12.67 8.38 2.63
N THR A 40 13.38 8.97 3.59
CA THR A 40 14.74 9.50 3.41
C THR A 40 15.75 8.41 3.06
N LYS A 41 15.73 7.29 3.79
CA LYS A 41 16.62 6.14 3.59
C LYS A 41 15.95 4.94 2.91
N GLY A 42 14.64 5.02 2.68
CA GLY A 42 13.87 3.89 2.18
C GLY A 42 13.57 2.85 3.25
N THR A 43 13.32 1.61 2.80
CA THR A 43 12.97 0.46 3.63
C THR A 43 13.48 -0.82 2.98
N THR A 44 13.47 -1.93 3.70
CA THR A 44 13.86 -3.24 3.17
C THR A 44 12.67 -4.07 2.71
N SER A 45 12.91 -5.05 1.85
CA SER A 45 11.88 -6.02 1.43
C SER A 45 11.35 -6.83 2.61
N GLU A 46 12.21 -7.13 3.59
CA GLU A 46 11.84 -7.81 4.84
C GLU A 46 10.86 -6.98 5.67
N GLU A 47 11.17 -5.70 5.92
CA GLU A 47 10.30 -4.79 6.65
C GLU A 47 8.95 -4.62 5.95
N MET A 48 8.95 -4.47 4.63
CA MET A 48 7.73 -4.37 3.84
C MET A 48 6.90 -5.66 3.90
N ALA A 49 7.53 -6.83 3.75
CA ALA A 49 6.83 -8.10 3.87
C ALA A 49 6.21 -8.27 5.26
N ALA A 50 6.95 -7.95 6.33
CA ALA A 50 6.45 -8.01 7.70
C ALA A 50 5.28 -7.02 7.95
N GLY A 51 5.37 -5.80 7.39
CA GLY A 51 4.32 -4.80 7.45
C GLY A 51 3.02 -5.28 6.79
N TYR A 52 3.11 -5.84 5.59
CA TYR A 52 1.95 -6.40 4.89
C TYR A 52 1.43 -7.68 5.57
N ALA A 53 2.31 -8.53 6.11
CA ALA A 53 1.92 -9.68 6.92
C ALA A 53 1.14 -9.28 8.17
N THR A 54 1.40 -8.10 8.72
CA THR A 54 0.65 -7.57 9.87
C THR A 54 -0.82 -7.36 9.52
N LEU A 55 -1.13 -6.85 8.33
CA LEU A 55 -2.51 -6.71 7.85
C LEU A 55 -3.18 -8.09 7.70
N LYS A 56 -2.49 -9.03 7.05
CA LYS A 56 -2.96 -10.41 6.88
C LYS A 56 -3.21 -11.11 8.22
N ASN A 57 -2.41 -10.81 9.23
CA ASN A 57 -2.49 -11.39 10.57
C ASN A 57 -3.42 -10.60 11.52
N ASP A 58 -4.52 -10.05 11.02
CA ASP A 58 -5.52 -9.32 11.82
C ASP A 58 -4.95 -8.15 12.62
N GLY A 59 -3.92 -7.48 12.09
CA GLY A 59 -3.23 -6.36 12.72
C GLY A 59 -2.16 -6.76 13.75
N VAL A 60 -1.78 -8.03 13.80
CA VAL A 60 -0.72 -8.53 14.69
C VAL A 60 0.60 -8.64 13.94
N TYR A 61 1.54 -7.76 14.25
CA TYR A 61 2.92 -7.86 13.79
C TYR A 61 3.63 -9.07 14.39
N ARG A 62 4.40 -9.75 13.57
CA ARG A 62 5.32 -10.83 13.97
C ARG A 62 6.72 -10.46 13.50
N GLU A 63 7.69 -10.52 14.40
CA GLU A 63 9.09 -10.26 14.04
C GLU A 63 9.58 -11.31 13.03
N PRO A 64 10.13 -10.90 11.87
CA PRO A 64 10.68 -11.83 10.90
C PRO A 64 11.81 -12.68 11.48
N THR A 65 11.86 -13.95 11.11
CA THR A 65 12.96 -14.85 11.44
C THR A 65 13.17 -15.86 10.33
N CYS A 66 14.42 -16.19 10.03
CA CYS A 66 14.80 -17.26 9.10
C CYS A 66 15.14 -18.57 9.82
N ILE A 67 15.23 -18.55 11.16
CA ILE A 67 15.54 -19.74 11.96
C ILE A 67 14.35 -20.04 12.86
N SER A 68 13.67 -21.15 12.61
CA SER A 68 12.56 -21.60 13.44
C SER A 68 13.02 -22.53 14.58
N LYS A 69 14.02 -23.37 14.30
CA LYS A 69 14.51 -24.38 15.26
C LYS A 69 15.93 -24.80 14.92
N ILE A 70 16.74 -25.06 15.93
CA ILE A 70 18.05 -25.71 15.82
C ILE A 70 18.01 -26.99 16.66
N THR A 71 18.40 -28.11 16.06
CA THR A 71 18.52 -29.41 16.74
C THR A 71 19.94 -29.96 16.59
N THR A 72 20.36 -30.80 17.54
CA THR A 72 21.57 -31.62 17.40
C THR A 72 21.40 -32.72 16.36
N SER A 73 22.49 -33.44 16.04
CA SER A 73 22.44 -34.66 15.21
C SER A 73 21.55 -35.75 15.81
N ASP A 74 21.43 -35.81 17.13
CA ASP A 74 20.65 -36.79 17.86
C ASP A 74 19.18 -36.41 18.03
N GLY A 75 18.82 -35.22 17.48
CA GLY A 75 17.44 -34.73 17.47
C GLY A 75 17.05 -33.85 18.67
N ASP A 76 17.94 -33.62 19.60
CA ASP A 76 17.69 -32.77 20.76
C ASP A 76 17.58 -31.30 20.34
N GLU A 77 16.58 -30.61 20.89
CA GLU A 77 16.34 -29.19 20.61
C GLU A 77 17.35 -28.32 21.34
N VAL A 78 18.20 -27.61 20.58
CA VAL A 78 19.15 -26.64 21.09
C VAL A 78 18.52 -25.26 21.24
N MET A 79 17.68 -24.88 20.26
CA MET A 79 17.01 -23.57 20.23
C MET A 79 15.70 -23.67 19.46
N SER A 80 14.68 -23.04 19.99
CA SER A 80 13.43 -22.75 19.27
C SER A 80 13.19 -21.26 19.23
N SER A 81 12.85 -20.74 18.07
CA SER A 81 12.56 -19.32 17.92
C SER A 81 11.16 -19.00 18.44
N SER A 82 11.08 -18.19 19.49
CA SER A 82 9.85 -17.56 19.90
C SER A 82 9.71 -16.22 19.19
N THR A 83 8.93 -16.18 18.10
CA THR A 83 8.66 -14.93 17.39
C THR A 83 7.91 -13.96 18.29
N LYS A 84 8.47 -12.77 18.53
CA LYS A 84 7.77 -11.71 19.25
C LYS A 84 6.57 -11.24 18.45
N LYS A 85 5.43 -11.12 19.13
CA LYS A 85 4.16 -10.68 18.53
C LYS A 85 3.69 -9.40 19.20
N ARG A 86 3.12 -8.50 18.41
CA ARG A 86 2.58 -7.23 18.90
C ARG A 86 1.35 -6.84 18.08
N ARG A 87 0.26 -6.45 18.74
CA ARG A 87 -0.87 -5.85 18.03
C ARG A 87 -0.54 -4.41 17.66
N VAL A 88 -0.54 -4.14 16.36
CA VAL A 88 -0.27 -2.82 15.78
C VAL A 88 -1.55 -2.16 15.31
N TYR A 89 -2.41 -2.91 14.60
CA TYR A 89 -3.72 -2.45 14.15
C TYR A 89 -4.83 -3.23 14.83
N SER A 90 -6.01 -2.63 14.92
CA SER A 90 -7.21 -3.41 15.25
C SER A 90 -7.53 -4.39 14.13
N THR A 91 -8.16 -5.52 14.46
CA THR A 91 -8.63 -6.50 13.47
C THR A 91 -9.54 -5.84 12.44
N ASN A 92 -10.41 -4.94 12.89
CA ASN A 92 -11.32 -4.19 12.04
C ASN A 92 -10.58 -3.35 10.99
N ALA A 93 -9.56 -2.60 11.39
CA ALA A 93 -8.76 -1.78 10.48
C ALA A 93 -7.94 -2.64 9.50
N ALA A 94 -7.38 -3.76 9.95
CA ALA A 94 -6.61 -4.68 9.11
C ALA A 94 -7.49 -5.32 8.03
N ASN A 95 -8.71 -5.76 8.38
CA ASN A 95 -9.65 -6.35 7.44
C ASN A 95 -10.18 -5.32 6.43
N ALA A 96 -10.54 -4.12 6.88
CA ALA A 96 -10.96 -3.04 5.99
C ALA A 96 -9.83 -2.68 4.99
N MET A 97 -8.58 -2.58 5.45
CA MET A 97 -7.44 -2.32 4.57
C MET A 97 -7.20 -3.48 3.60
N THR A 98 -7.40 -4.73 4.03
CA THR A 98 -7.29 -5.91 3.17
C THR A 98 -8.26 -5.82 2.00
N ASP A 99 -9.51 -5.44 2.20
CA ASP A 99 -10.48 -5.28 1.12
C ASP A 99 -10.13 -4.12 0.17
N VAL A 100 -9.59 -3.02 0.68
CA VAL A 100 -9.03 -1.96 -0.16
C VAL A 100 -7.88 -2.47 -1.02
N LEU A 101 -6.98 -3.28 -0.46
CA LEU A 101 -5.84 -3.86 -1.19
C LEU A 101 -6.26 -4.95 -2.18
N LYS A 102 -7.34 -5.70 -1.93
CA LYS A 102 -7.96 -6.60 -2.90
C LYS A 102 -8.48 -5.84 -4.13
N SER A 103 -9.07 -4.66 -3.92
CA SER A 103 -9.55 -3.83 -5.03
C SER A 103 -8.43 -3.34 -5.95
N VAL A 104 -7.22 -3.14 -5.43
CA VAL A 104 -6.04 -2.78 -6.24
C VAL A 104 -5.68 -3.88 -7.23
N VAL A 105 -5.83 -5.14 -6.84
CA VAL A 105 -5.49 -6.31 -7.68
C VAL A 105 -6.62 -6.66 -8.66
N THR A 106 -7.86 -6.34 -8.32
CA THR A 106 -9.02 -6.64 -9.17
C THR A 106 -9.31 -5.56 -10.22
N GLY A 107 -9.07 -4.28 -9.92
CA GLY A 107 -9.41 -3.17 -10.81
C GLY A 107 -8.44 -1.99 -10.77
N GLY A 108 -7.35 -2.08 -9.99
CA GLY A 108 -6.37 -1.00 -9.83
C GLY A 108 -5.03 -1.27 -10.52
N THR A 109 -3.98 -0.63 -10.03
CA THR A 109 -2.61 -0.74 -10.58
C THR A 109 -1.98 -2.13 -10.43
N GLY A 110 -2.57 -2.99 -9.57
CA GLY A 110 -2.15 -4.36 -9.34
C GLY A 110 -2.83 -5.41 -10.24
N VAL A 111 -3.66 -5.01 -11.20
CA VAL A 111 -4.29 -5.94 -12.16
C VAL A 111 -3.22 -6.78 -12.83
N GLY A 112 -3.46 -8.11 -12.87
CA GLY A 112 -2.50 -9.11 -13.35
C GLY A 112 -1.60 -9.72 -12.27
N ALA A 113 -1.71 -9.26 -11.01
CA ALA A 113 -1.03 -9.91 -9.88
C ALA A 113 -1.92 -10.93 -9.15
N LYS A 114 -3.19 -11.07 -9.56
CA LYS A 114 -4.11 -11.99 -8.90
C LYS A 114 -3.63 -13.44 -9.04
N VAL A 115 -3.52 -14.13 -7.91
CA VAL A 115 -3.29 -15.58 -7.87
C VAL A 115 -4.61 -16.29 -8.18
N PRO A 116 -4.65 -17.23 -9.13
CA PRO A 116 -5.86 -17.98 -9.45
C PRO A 116 -6.43 -18.72 -8.23
N ASN A 117 -7.75 -18.70 -8.08
CA ASN A 117 -8.51 -19.41 -7.03
C ASN A 117 -8.17 -19.03 -5.58
N VAL A 118 -7.37 -17.97 -5.37
CA VAL A 118 -6.94 -17.52 -4.04
C VAL A 118 -7.21 -16.03 -3.90
N ASP A 119 -7.72 -15.60 -2.75
CA ASP A 119 -7.83 -14.18 -2.44
C ASP A 119 -6.44 -13.54 -2.46
N THR A 120 -6.32 -12.44 -3.18
CA THR A 120 -5.06 -11.73 -3.36
C THR A 120 -5.24 -10.26 -3.03
N ALA A 121 -4.38 -9.74 -2.17
CA ALA A 121 -4.32 -8.32 -1.82
C ALA A 121 -2.90 -7.79 -2.08
N GLY A 122 -2.77 -6.56 -2.57
CA GLY A 122 -1.44 -6.03 -2.85
C GLY A 122 -1.44 -4.58 -3.28
N LYS A 123 -0.24 -4.01 -3.38
CA LYS A 123 -0.02 -2.61 -3.75
C LYS A 123 1.26 -2.44 -4.54
N THR A 124 1.18 -1.62 -5.58
CA THR A 124 2.34 -1.13 -6.34
C THR A 124 2.94 0.10 -5.67
N GLY A 125 4.25 0.26 -5.76
CA GLY A 125 4.96 1.48 -5.40
C GLY A 125 5.90 1.89 -6.53
N THR A 126 6.02 3.20 -6.78
CA THR A 126 7.00 3.75 -7.71
C THR A 126 7.48 5.07 -7.13
N THR A 127 8.78 5.21 -6.91
CA THR A 127 9.35 6.47 -6.44
C THR A 127 9.49 7.48 -7.57
N SER A 128 9.64 8.74 -7.20
CA SER A 128 9.91 9.81 -8.15
C SER A 128 11.13 9.49 -9.02
N LEU A 129 11.05 9.82 -10.30
CA LEU A 129 12.09 9.53 -11.30
C LEU A 129 12.31 8.02 -11.53
N ASN A 130 11.35 7.18 -11.18
CA ASN A 130 11.41 5.72 -11.42
C ASN A 130 12.70 5.04 -10.89
N LYS A 131 13.16 5.44 -9.71
CA LYS A 131 14.36 4.88 -9.09
C LYS A 131 14.10 3.54 -8.41
N ASP A 132 12.90 3.42 -7.82
CA ASP A 132 12.45 2.22 -7.13
C ASP A 132 11.08 1.80 -7.62
N GLY A 133 10.93 0.53 -7.90
CA GLY A 133 9.67 -0.12 -8.18
C GLY A 133 9.37 -1.17 -7.11
N TRP A 134 8.17 -1.16 -6.56
CA TRP A 134 7.73 -2.07 -5.53
C TRP A 134 6.44 -2.79 -5.91
N PHE A 135 6.34 -4.04 -5.54
CA PHE A 135 5.07 -4.72 -5.40
C PHE A 135 5.08 -5.52 -4.09
N CYS A 136 4.18 -5.19 -3.20
CA CYS A 136 3.99 -5.90 -1.94
C CYS A 136 2.57 -6.46 -1.92
N GLY A 137 2.43 -7.73 -1.57
CA GLY A 137 1.12 -8.36 -1.54
C GLY A 137 1.11 -9.67 -0.78
N TYR A 138 -0.08 -10.19 -0.54
CA TYR A 138 -0.32 -11.39 0.23
C TYR A 138 -1.57 -12.14 -0.21
N THR A 139 -1.59 -13.39 0.18
CA THR A 139 -2.72 -14.31 0.12
C THR A 139 -3.04 -14.79 1.54
N PRO A 140 -4.03 -15.65 1.77
CA PRO A 140 -4.23 -16.29 3.08
C PRO A 140 -2.98 -17.04 3.59
N TYR A 141 -2.07 -17.44 2.71
CA TYR A 141 -0.93 -18.33 3.02
C TYR A 141 0.41 -17.63 3.09
N TYR A 142 0.70 -16.73 2.14
CA TYR A 142 2.03 -16.14 1.95
C TYR A 142 1.96 -14.63 1.79
N THR A 143 2.99 -13.97 2.27
CA THR A 143 3.23 -12.54 2.06
C THR A 143 4.59 -12.34 1.40
N THR A 144 4.63 -11.55 0.33
CA THR A 144 5.86 -11.30 -0.43
C THR A 144 5.97 -9.82 -0.77
N ALA A 145 7.18 -9.28 -0.64
CA ALA A 145 7.55 -7.95 -1.10
C ALA A 145 8.67 -8.04 -2.13
N VAL A 146 8.47 -7.43 -3.29
CA VAL A 146 9.46 -7.37 -4.37
C VAL A 146 9.87 -5.92 -4.60
N TRP A 147 11.17 -5.68 -4.53
CA TRP A 147 11.80 -4.43 -4.92
C TRP A 147 12.64 -4.63 -6.18
N VAL A 148 12.57 -3.66 -7.07
CA VAL A 148 13.43 -3.53 -8.23
C VAL A 148 13.97 -2.11 -8.26
N GLY A 149 15.27 -1.98 -8.30
CA GLY A 149 15.96 -0.70 -8.27
C GLY A 149 17.46 -0.90 -8.51
N ARG A 150 18.21 0.16 -8.29
CA ARG A 150 19.67 0.16 -8.36
C ARG A 150 20.26 0.63 -7.04
N ASP A 151 21.25 -0.07 -6.53
CA ASP A 151 21.90 0.27 -5.25
C ASP A 151 22.56 1.67 -5.28
N ASP A 152 22.94 2.15 -6.47
CA ASP A 152 23.45 3.49 -6.68
C ASP A 152 22.36 4.56 -6.85
N ASN A 153 21.10 4.19 -6.65
CA ASN A 153 19.91 5.07 -6.72
C ASN A 153 19.77 5.85 -8.05
N ARG A 154 20.26 5.28 -9.16
CA ARG A 154 20.10 5.88 -10.49
C ARG A 154 18.72 5.61 -11.07
N ILE A 155 18.29 6.51 -11.95
CA ILE A 155 17.02 6.43 -12.67
C ILE A 155 16.98 5.17 -13.55
N MET A 156 15.81 4.50 -13.57
CA MET A 156 15.48 3.40 -14.45
C MET A 156 14.24 3.79 -15.26
N GLU A 157 14.43 4.39 -16.44
CA GLU A 157 13.42 5.12 -17.22
C GLU A 157 12.08 4.39 -17.41
N SER A 158 12.10 3.08 -17.52
CA SER A 158 10.89 2.25 -17.73
C SER A 158 10.40 1.55 -16.46
N LEU A 159 10.99 1.82 -15.30
CA LEU A 159 10.62 1.15 -14.07
C LEU A 159 9.31 1.69 -13.50
N SER A 160 8.42 0.78 -13.17
CA SER A 160 7.19 1.06 -12.44
C SER A 160 6.86 -0.16 -11.57
N GLY A 161 6.23 0.07 -10.43
CA GLY A 161 5.76 -1.02 -9.57
C GLY A 161 4.75 -1.94 -10.27
N ALA A 162 4.06 -1.44 -11.29
CA ALA A 162 3.14 -2.22 -12.11
C ALA A 162 3.85 -3.01 -13.24
N SER A 163 5.16 -2.84 -13.43
CA SER A 163 5.97 -3.57 -14.42
C SER A 163 6.70 -4.76 -13.79
N TYR A 164 8.02 -4.73 -13.77
CA TYR A 164 8.87 -5.84 -13.28
C TYR A 164 8.54 -6.32 -11.86
N PRO A 165 8.38 -5.45 -10.85
CA PRO A 165 8.11 -5.93 -9.49
C PRO A 165 6.84 -6.75 -9.40
N LYS A 166 5.76 -6.28 -10.06
CA LYS A 166 4.49 -7.00 -10.11
C LYS A 166 4.62 -8.33 -10.84
N SER A 167 5.33 -8.37 -11.97
CA SER A 167 5.51 -9.59 -12.76
C SER A 167 6.33 -10.64 -12.00
N ILE A 168 7.41 -10.23 -11.32
CA ILE A 168 8.22 -11.11 -10.48
C ILE A 168 7.36 -11.67 -9.34
N TRP A 169 6.63 -10.80 -8.64
CA TRP A 169 5.74 -11.18 -7.55
C TRP A 169 4.67 -12.19 -8.03
N SER A 170 4.01 -11.89 -9.14
CA SER A 170 2.95 -12.75 -9.69
C SER A 170 3.48 -14.13 -10.09
N ASN A 171 4.61 -14.18 -10.79
CA ASN A 171 5.21 -15.45 -11.21
C ASN A 171 5.63 -16.30 -9.99
N PHE A 172 6.27 -15.67 -9.01
CA PHE A 172 6.66 -16.35 -7.76
C PHE A 172 5.45 -16.88 -7.01
N MET A 173 4.45 -16.03 -6.76
CA MET A 173 3.26 -16.42 -6.00
C MET A 173 2.44 -17.49 -6.72
N ASN A 174 2.30 -17.42 -8.05
CA ASN A 174 1.64 -18.48 -8.81
C ASN A 174 2.37 -19.81 -8.70
N ALA A 175 3.71 -19.82 -8.72
CA ALA A 175 4.49 -21.03 -8.59
C ALA A 175 4.29 -21.72 -7.23
N ILE A 176 4.33 -20.94 -6.13
CA ILE A 176 4.18 -21.50 -4.77
C ILE A 176 2.72 -21.80 -4.39
N HIS A 177 1.74 -21.34 -5.21
CA HIS A 177 0.32 -21.64 -5.01
C HIS A 177 -0.21 -22.72 -5.97
N SER A 178 0.63 -23.34 -6.78
CA SER A 178 0.20 -24.31 -7.77
C SER A 178 -0.59 -25.49 -7.20
N GLU A 179 -0.35 -25.84 -5.95
CA GLU A 179 -1.01 -26.93 -5.23
C GLU A 179 -2.19 -26.47 -4.36
N TYR A 180 -2.43 -25.14 -4.25
CA TYR A 180 -3.52 -24.61 -3.43
C TYR A 180 -4.78 -24.46 -4.30
N SER A 181 -5.84 -25.12 -3.88
CA SER A 181 -7.18 -24.98 -4.48
C SER A 181 -8.16 -24.29 -3.52
N SER A 182 -7.66 -23.55 -2.55
CA SER A 182 -8.43 -23.09 -1.42
C SER A 182 -9.40 -21.96 -1.77
N THR A 183 -10.51 -22.00 -1.04
CA THR A 183 -11.53 -20.94 -0.99
C THR A 183 -11.34 -20.01 0.21
N ASP A 184 -10.19 -20.05 0.91
CA ASP A 184 -9.94 -19.18 2.06
C ASP A 184 -10.00 -17.73 1.64
N SER A 185 -10.86 -16.97 2.31
CA SER A 185 -11.07 -15.55 2.05
C SER A 185 -10.33 -14.69 3.08
N MET A 186 -10.02 -13.47 2.68
CA MET A 186 -9.41 -12.45 3.53
C MET A 186 -10.28 -11.18 3.54
N GLY A 187 -10.22 -10.43 4.65
CA GLY A 187 -11.01 -9.20 4.80
C GLY A 187 -12.49 -9.48 5.09
N GLY A 188 -13.36 -8.54 4.78
CA GLY A 188 -14.81 -8.68 4.84
C GLY A 188 -15.45 -8.67 6.23
N ASN A 189 -14.72 -8.93 7.28
CA ASN A 189 -15.21 -8.97 8.67
C ASN A 189 -14.86 -7.67 9.41
N TYR A 190 -15.42 -6.56 8.97
CA TYR A 190 -15.25 -5.28 9.66
C TYR A 190 -16.58 -4.50 9.70
N THR A 191 -16.71 -3.64 10.70
CA THR A 191 -17.81 -2.69 10.81
C THR A 191 -17.31 -1.31 10.37
N ASP A 192 -18.16 -0.57 9.66
CA ASP A 192 -17.86 0.81 9.32
C ASP A 192 -17.63 1.60 10.60
N TYR A 193 -16.59 2.44 10.59
CA TYR A 193 -16.32 3.33 11.69
C TYR A 193 -17.45 4.35 11.80
N GLN A 194 -18.31 4.14 12.78
CA GLN A 194 -19.28 5.14 13.21
C GLN A 194 -18.50 6.14 14.08
N GLY A 195 -17.94 7.18 13.44
CA GLY A 195 -17.18 8.20 14.16
C GLY A 195 -17.97 8.72 15.36
N GLU A 196 -17.34 8.73 16.54
CA GLU A 196 -17.84 9.52 17.65
C GLU A 196 -17.91 10.96 17.19
N THR A 197 -19.13 11.47 17.01
CA THR A 197 -19.36 12.90 16.81
C THR A 197 -18.95 13.58 18.11
N THR A 198 -17.72 14.01 18.21
CA THR A 198 -17.28 14.88 19.29
C THR A 198 -18.08 16.17 19.11
N GLN A 199 -19.19 16.29 19.83
CA GLN A 199 -19.86 17.58 20.00
C GLN A 199 -18.84 18.50 20.65
N GLN A 200 -18.24 19.35 19.85
CA GLN A 200 -17.62 20.55 20.38
C GLN A 200 -18.73 21.34 21.06
N THR A 201 -18.79 21.24 22.36
CA THR A 201 -19.49 22.18 23.22
C THR A 201 -18.83 23.54 23.05
N GLY A 202 -19.21 24.23 21.99
CA GLY A 202 -18.94 25.64 21.84
C GLY A 202 -19.76 26.37 22.90
N THR A 203 -19.11 26.93 23.90
CA THR A 203 -19.67 27.89 24.82
C THR A 203 -20.21 29.07 24.03
N GLN A 204 -21.51 29.09 23.76
CA GLN A 204 -22.19 30.26 23.23
C GLN A 204 -22.26 31.29 24.35
N ALA A 205 -21.55 32.38 24.18
CA ALA A 205 -21.81 33.60 24.89
C ALA A 205 -23.21 34.10 24.55
N THR A 206 -24.09 34.09 25.50
CA THR A 206 -25.41 34.73 25.49
C THR A 206 -25.27 36.24 25.29
N THR A 207 -25.74 36.74 24.15
CA THR A 207 -26.18 38.14 24.06
C THR A 207 -27.63 38.14 23.62
N ALA A 208 -28.49 38.59 24.51
CA ALA A 208 -29.89 38.79 24.29
C ALA A 208 -30.10 40.02 23.40
N THR A 209 -31.16 40.01 22.62
CA THR A 209 -32.17 41.06 22.47
C THR A 209 -32.71 41.17 21.05
N GLU A 210 -33.98 40.99 20.99
CA GLU A 210 -35.14 41.60 20.37
C GLU A 210 -35.54 41.26 18.94
N SER A 211 -36.69 40.64 18.94
CA SER A 211 -37.91 40.84 18.17
C SER A 211 -37.92 41.74 16.94
N SER A 212 -38.30 41.23 15.77
CA SER A 212 -39.45 41.78 15.05
C SER A 212 -39.88 40.89 13.84
N THR A 213 -41.18 40.77 13.74
CA THR A 213 -42.08 40.13 12.85
C THR A 213 -42.05 40.53 11.36
N LYS A 214 -42.62 39.61 10.55
CA LYS A 214 -43.21 39.74 9.19
C LYS A 214 -42.24 39.50 8.03
N GLY A 215 -42.48 38.63 7.11
CA GLY A 215 -43.68 38.15 6.41
C GLY A 215 -43.32 37.98 4.93
N THR A 216 -43.88 36.95 4.33
CA THR A 216 -44.26 36.87 2.92
C THR A 216 -43.23 36.33 1.89
N GLU A 217 -43.54 35.11 1.50
CA GLU A 217 -43.68 34.53 0.12
C GLU A 217 -42.58 34.67 -0.95
N ALA A 218 -42.26 33.48 -1.39
CA ALA A 218 -42.23 32.98 -2.80
C ALA A 218 -41.11 33.43 -3.73
N THR A 219 -40.37 32.54 -4.30
CA THR A 219 -40.56 31.98 -5.65
C THR A 219 -39.27 31.32 -6.11
N THR A 220 -39.40 30.10 -6.53
CA THR A 220 -38.64 29.24 -7.42
C THR A 220 -37.63 29.92 -8.37
N ALA A 221 -36.40 29.42 -8.42
CA ALA A 221 -35.69 29.24 -9.69
C ALA A 221 -34.59 28.20 -9.54
N ALA A 222 -34.72 27.06 -10.21
CA ALA A 222 -33.71 26.08 -10.43
C ALA A 222 -32.64 26.62 -11.37
N SER A 223 -31.37 26.57 -10.98
CA SER A 223 -30.25 26.83 -11.87
C SER A 223 -29.48 25.55 -12.06
N THR A 224 -29.62 24.94 -13.22
CA THR A 224 -28.84 23.82 -13.72
C THR A 224 -27.45 24.34 -14.13
N THR A 225 -26.41 23.95 -13.41
CA THR A 225 -25.04 24.20 -13.83
C THR A 225 -24.49 22.93 -14.45
N ALA A 226 -24.24 22.97 -15.76
CA ALA A 226 -23.59 21.89 -16.52
C ALA A 226 -22.12 21.73 -16.11
N ALA A 227 -21.69 20.49 -15.99
CA ALA A 227 -20.29 20.12 -15.75
C ALA A 227 -19.46 20.35 -17.04
N PRO A 228 -18.22 20.81 -16.95
CA PRO A 228 -17.33 20.91 -18.12
C PRO A 228 -16.79 19.53 -18.50
N THR A 229 -16.98 19.14 -19.73
CA THR A 229 -16.40 17.96 -20.36
C THR A 229 -14.95 18.27 -20.75
N THR A 230 -13.98 17.68 -20.06
CA THR A 230 -12.58 17.77 -20.44
C THR A 230 -12.26 16.64 -21.42
N ALA A 231 -11.95 17.00 -22.67
CA ALA A 231 -11.51 16.07 -23.70
C ALA A 231 -10.10 15.56 -23.36
N ALA A 232 -9.88 14.25 -23.48
CA ALA A 232 -8.59 13.62 -23.32
C ALA A 232 -7.67 13.93 -24.52
N PRO A 233 -6.37 14.20 -24.31
CA PRO A 233 -5.42 14.38 -25.39
C PRO A 233 -5.09 13.02 -26.06
N THR A 234 -5.26 12.94 -27.36
CA THR A 234 -4.86 11.80 -28.18
C THR A 234 -3.35 11.89 -28.41
N THR A 235 -2.57 11.04 -27.78
CA THR A 235 -1.14 10.93 -28.04
C THR A 235 -0.92 9.91 -29.14
N ALA A 236 -0.40 10.35 -30.28
CA ALA A 236 0.02 9.50 -31.39
C ALA A 236 1.23 8.65 -30.97
N ALA A 237 1.22 7.36 -31.31
CA ALA A 237 2.33 6.45 -31.05
C ALA A 237 3.54 6.80 -31.93
N PRO A 238 4.78 6.76 -31.39
CA PRO A 238 5.97 6.90 -32.20
C PRO A 238 6.24 5.62 -32.99
N THR A 239 6.43 5.76 -34.28
CA THR A 239 6.85 4.69 -35.20
C THR A 239 8.34 4.44 -34.98
N THR A 240 8.69 3.29 -34.41
CA THR A 240 10.09 2.87 -34.24
C THR A 240 10.54 2.19 -35.53
N ALA A 241 11.51 2.79 -36.22
CA ALA A 241 12.22 2.14 -37.33
C ALA A 241 13.14 1.04 -36.79
N ALA A 242 13.13 -0.11 -37.43
CA ALA A 242 13.98 -1.25 -37.09
C ALA A 242 15.46 -0.94 -37.39
N PRO A 243 16.42 -1.37 -36.57
CA PRO A 243 17.83 -1.23 -36.89
C PRO A 243 18.26 -2.23 -37.98
N THR A 244 18.90 -1.70 -38.97
CA THR A 244 19.53 -2.50 -40.06
C THR A 244 20.81 -3.14 -39.53
N THR A 245 20.84 -4.45 -39.45
CA THR A 245 22.04 -5.21 -39.06
C THR A 245 23.00 -5.24 -40.25
N ALA A 246 24.16 -4.60 -40.12
CA ALA A 246 25.26 -4.74 -41.08
C ALA A 246 25.98 -6.08 -40.85
N ALA A 247 26.21 -6.82 -41.92
CA ALA A 247 26.97 -8.07 -41.92
C ALA A 247 28.47 -7.83 -41.67
N PRO A 248 29.18 -8.75 -40.97
CA PRO A 248 30.63 -8.63 -40.80
C PRO A 248 31.39 -8.95 -42.08
N GLN A 249 32.44 -8.16 -42.37
CA GLN A 249 33.40 -8.44 -43.45
C GLN A 249 34.43 -9.43 -42.96
N PRO A 250 34.98 -10.29 -43.87
CA PRO A 250 36.06 -11.21 -43.54
C PRO A 250 37.41 -10.48 -43.46
N GLU A 251 38.17 -10.83 -42.43
CA GLU A 251 39.58 -10.42 -42.29
C GLU A 251 40.47 -11.30 -43.21
N GLU A 252 41.43 -10.64 -43.90
CA GLU A 252 42.57 -11.28 -44.52
C GLU A 252 43.70 -11.48 -43.49
#